data_dcc05620080c7284e2956b7e6a9a3fd2
#
_entry.id   dcc05620080c7284e2956b7e6a9a3fd2
#
_cell.length_a   1.000
_cell.length_b   1.000
_cell.length_c   1.000
_cell.angle_alpha   90.00
_cell.angle_beta   90.00
_cell.angle_gamma   90.00
#
_symmetry.space_group_name_H-M   'P 1'
#
loop_
_entity.id
_entity.type
_entity.pdbx_description
1 polymer ?
#
loop_
_entity_poly.entity_id
_entity_poly.type
_entity_poly.pdbx_seq_one_letter_code
_entity_poly.pdbx_strand_id
1 'polypeptide(L)'
;GAAWREGAPGSGEGEVRVPVPAGTRGAAVEVDFLPGGLSCRVAGADVLAGDFGRLVRSEECFWSLEDGPEEGGDRALVVTLLKLSPAEQWENLFEEELPGEADLTVTARTFFDVSVSGEPAGRVVFGLYGRQTPRTCENFRCLCTGEAGEGDAGTALHYEGCAFHRVIPGFMCQGGDITRGDGTGGDSIFGERFEDEDFAARHDRRGLLSMANAGPDTNGSQFFITTAPTPHPD
;
A
#
# COMPACT_ATOMS: atom_id res chain seq x y z
N GLY A 1 -9.33 23.91 -7.67
CA GLY A 1 -8.42 22.81 -7.32
C GLY A 1 -8.09 21.99 -8.54
N ALA A 2 -7.14 21.08 -8.45
CA ALA A 2 -6.80 20.15 -9.52
C ALA A 2 -7.99 19.24 -9.84
N ALA A 3 -8.16 18.90 -11.13
CA ALA A 3 -9.21 18.01 -11.60
C ALA A 3 -8.59 16.84 -12.35
N TRP A 4 -8.83 15.62 -11.87
CA TRP A 4 -8.44 14.37 -12.53
C TRP A 4 -9.49 13.94 -13.54
N ARG A 5 -9.04 13.44 -14.67
CA ARG A 5 -9.87 12.82 -15.69
C ARG A 5 -9.21 11.56 -16.21
N GLU A 6 -9.89 10.46 -16.05
CA GLU A 6 -9.52 9.19 -16.66
C GLU A 6 -9.67 9.26 -18.18
N GLY A 7 -8.72 8.69 -18.92
CA GLY A 7 -8.77 8.57 -20.37
C GLY A 7 -9.84 7.57 -20.83
N ALA A 8 -9.91 7.34 -22.13
CA ALA A 8 -10.83 6.35 -22.69
C ALA A 8 -10.49 4.94 -22.15
N PRO A 9 -11.49 4.07 -21.91
CA PRO A 9 -11.24 2.72 -21.43
C PRO A 9 -10.21 1.98 -22.28
N GLY A 10 -9.14 1.49 -21.64
CA GLY A 10 -8.05 0.77 -22.29
C GLY A 10 -7.00 1.65 -23.00
N SER A 11 -7.11 2.97 -22.98
CA SER A 11 -6.08 3.87 -23.54
C SER A 11 -4.79 3.84 -22.72
N GLY A 12 -4.88 3.55 -21.43
CA GLY A 12 -3.76 3.65 -20.49
C GLY A 12 -3.35 5.09 -20.18
N GLU A 13 -4.18 6.07 -20.54
CA GLU A 13 -3.92 7.49 -20.34
C GLU A 13 -4.84 8.04 -19.25
N GLY A 14 -4.35 9.08 -18.58
CA GLY A 14 -5.11 9.92 -17.67
C GLY A 14 -4.57 11.34 -17.69
N GLU A 15 -5.41 12.31 -17.39
CA GLU A 15 -5.08 13.74 -17.45
C GLU A 15 -5.45 14.41 -16.12
N VAL A 16 -4.53 15.22 -15.60
CA VAL A 16 -4.84 16.14 -14.51
C VAL A 16 -4.68 17.58 -14.97
N ARG A 17 -5.67 18.40 -14.66
CA ARG A 17 -5.68 19.83 -14.96
C ARG A 17 -5.56 20.62 -13.66
N VAL A 18 -4.51 21.42 -13.56
CA VAL A 18 -4.22 22.28 -12.42
C VAL A 18 -4.36 23.73 -12.85
N PRO A 19 -5.29 24.51 -12.29
CA PRO A 19 -5.38 25.95 -12.55
C PRO A 19 -4.09 26.65 -12.11
N VAL A 20 -3.54 27.47 -13.01
CA VAL A 20 -2.33 28.27 -12.72
C VAL A 20 -2.58 29.73 -13.07
N PRO A 21 -1.83 30.68 -12.48
CA PRO A 21 -2.01 32.10 -12.75
C PRO A 21 -1.92 32.45 -14.25
N ALA A 22 -2.76 33.37 -14.69
CA ALA A 22 -2.68 33.92 -16.04
C ALA A 22 -1.27 34.45 -16.32
N GLY A 23 -0.73 34.13 -17.50
CA GLY A 23 0.63 34.51 -17.87
C GLY A 23 1.75 33.61 -17.34
N THR A 24 1.44 32.50 -16.63
CA THR A 24 2.44 31.48 -16.30
C THR A 24 3.17 31.01 -17.54
N ARG A 25 4.51 31.05 -17.53
CA ARG A 25 5.36 30.62 -18.64
C ARG A 25 5.95 29.25 -18.34
N GLY A 26 6.24 28.47 -19.36
CA GLY A 26 6.83 27.13 -19.20
C GLY A 26 8.12 27.11 -18.36
N ALA A 27 8.94 28.15 -18.44
CA ALA A 27 10.15 28.27 -17.61
C ALA A 27 9.89 28.43 -16.09
N ALA A 28 8.66 28.70 -15.69
CA ALA A 28 8.26 28.81 -14.29
C ALA A 28 7.60 27.52 -13.78
N VAL A 29 7.49 26.48 -14.62
CA VAL A 29 6.86 25.19 -14.31
C VAL A 29 7.92 24.13 -14.18
N GLU A 30 7.91 23.42 -13.09
CA GLU A 30 8.74 22.23 -12.82
C GLU A 30 7.78 21.05 -12.59
N VAL A 31 7.95 19.96 -13.35
CA VAL A 31 7.16 18.73 -13.17
C VAL A 31 8.11 17.56 -13.12
N ASP A 32 8.10 16.87 -12.00
CA ASP A 32 8.89 15.68 -11.78
C ASP A 32 7.97 14.44 -11.85
N PHE A 33 8.20 13.58 -12.82
CA PHE A 33 7.52 12.31 -12.97
C PHE A 33 8.31 11.20 -12.31
N LEU A 34 7.73 10.58 -11.29
CA LEU A 34 8.26 9.39 -10.65
C LEU A 34 7.42 8.17 -11.08
N PRO A 35 7.96 6.95 -11.07
CA PRO A 35 7.19 5.76 -11.43
C PRO A 35 5.88 5.61 -10.65
N GLY A 36 5.85 6.00 -9.38
CA GLY A 36 4.67 5.91 -8.50
C GLY A 36 4.16 7.26 -8.00
N GLY A 37 4.58 8.38 -8.55
CA GLY A 37 4.19 9.69 -8.04
C GLY A 37 4.41 10.85 -9.00
N LEU A 38 3.99 12.03 -8.58
CA LEU A 38 4.07 13.28 -9.33
C LEU A 38 4.35 14.44 -8.39
N SER A 39 5.20 15.36 -8.83
CA SER A 39 5.38 16.67 -8.17
C SER A 39 5.35 17.78 -9.22
N CYS A 40 4.51 18.78 -8.99
CA CYS A 40 4.40 19.96 -9.86
C CYS A 40 4.61 21.24 -9.04
N ARG A 41 5.53 22.07 -9.50
CA ARG A 41 5.77 23.41 -8.93
C ARG A 41 5.57 24.48 -10.00
N VAL A 42 4.99 25.60 -9.59
CA VAL A 42 4.83 26.79 -10.43
C VAL A 42 5.40 27.99 -9.69
N ALA A 43 6.37 28.64 -10.30
CA ALA A 43 7.12 29.75 -9.69
C ALA A 43 7.70 29.41 -8.30
N GLY A 44 8.15 28.16 -8.12
CA GLY A 44 8.72 27.65 -6.87
C GLY A 44 7.70 27.26 -5.79
N ALA A 45 6.39 27.41 -6.03
CA ALA A 45 5.34 26.96 -5.13
C ALA A 45 4.80 25.60 -5.57
N ASP A 46 4.62 24.68 -4.63
CA ASP A 46 3.98 23.39 -4.89
C ASP A 46 2.50 23.60 -5.24
N VAL A 47 2.08 23.12 -6.40
CA VAL A 47 0.69 23.22 -6.87
C VAL A 47 -0.02 21.86 -6.94
N LEU A 48 0.75 20.78 -7.06
CA LEU A 48 0.26 19.41 -7.06
C LEU A 48 1.41 18.48 -6.70
N ALA A 49 1.22 17.60 -5.73
CA ALA A 49 2.18 16.54 -5.43
C ALA A 49 1.46 15.38 -4.73
N GLY A 50 1.90 14.14 -4.96
CA GLY A 50 1.40 12.96 -4.29
C GLY A 50 1.87 11.67 -4.93
N ASP A 51 1.61 10.57 -4.25
CA ASP A 51 1.85 9.21 -4.71
C ASP A 51 0.57 8.65 -5.35
N PHE A 52 0.74 7.90 -6.45
CA PHE A 52 -0.40 7.36 -7.19
C PHE A 52 -0.93 6.04 -6.58
N GLY A 53 -0.14 5.38 -5.73
CA GLY A 53 -0.40 3.99 -5.32
C GLY A 53 -0.31 2.96 -6.46
N ARG A 54 0.01 3.43 -7.64
CA ARG A 54 0.07 2.68 -8.91
C ARG A 54 1.24 3.18 -9.73
N LEU A 55 1.60 2.44 -10.79
CA LEU A 55 2.77 2.78 -11.58
C LEU A 55 2.42 3.42 -12.92
N VAL A 56 3.22 4.41 -13.30
CA VAL A 56 3.20 5.04 -14.62
C VAL A 56 4.51 4.81 -15.36
N ARG A 57 4.47 4.94 -16.68
CA ARG A 57 5.65 5.00 -17.54
C ARG A 57 6.19 6.43 -17.53
N SER A 58 6.91 6.77 -16.44
CA SER A 58 7.31 8.14 -16.12
C SER A 58 8.07 8.84 -17.26
N GLU A 59 8.85 8.10 -18.06
CA GLU A 59 9.58 8.62 -19.22
C GLU A 59 8.69 9.00 -20.41
N GLU A 60 7.46 8.48 -20.44
CA GLU A 60 6.47 8.76 -21.50
C GLU A 60 5.42 9.80 -21.03
N CYS A 61 5.37 10.13 -19.74
CA CYS A 61 4.49 11.16 -19.22
C CYS A 61 4.97 12.54 -19.64
N PHE A 62 4.03 13.46 -19.86
CA PHE A 62 4.36 14.82 -20.29
C PHE A 62 3.36 15.84 -19.74
N TRP A 63 3.69 17.12 -19.90
CA TRP A 63 2.83 18.22 -19.51
C TRP A 63 2.78 19.32 -20.56
N SER A 64 1.73 20.12 -20.52
CA SER A 64 1.55 21.30 -21.35
C SER A 64 0.88 22.44 -20.55
N LEU A 65 0.97 23.65 -21.08
CA LEU A 65 0.20 24.79 -20.59
C LEU A 65 -0.87 25.12 -21.62
N GLU A 66 -2.11 25.13 -21.17
CA GLU A 66 -3.26 25.48 -22.01
C GLU A 66 -3.90 26.78 -21.53
N ASP A 67 -4.27 27.63 -22.48
CA ASP A 67 -5.02 28.84 -22.18
C ASP A 67 -6.51 28.50 -22.03
N GLY A 68 -7.17 29.16 -21.07
CA GLY A 68 -8.62 29.03 -20.90
C GLY A 68 -9.40 29.60 -22.08
N PRO A 69 -10.71 29.32 -22.15
CA PRO A 69 -11.55 29.70 -23.29
C PRO A 69 -11.74 31.22 -23.45
N GLU A 70 -11.43 32.01 -22.45
CA GLU A 70 -11.53 33.49 -22.49
C GLU A 70 -10.15 34.11 -22.64
N GLU A 71 -10.05 35.15 -23.46
CA GLU A 71 -8.81 35.90 -23.70
C GLU A 71 -8.37 36.60 -22.39
N GLY A 72 -7.20 36.20 -21.82
CA GLY A 72 -6.74 36.65 -20.51
C GLY A 72 -7.33 35.92 -19.30
N GLY A 73 -8.07 34.84 -19.54
CA GLY A 73 -8.63 33.97 -18.51
C GLY A 73 -7.60 33.05 -17.82
N ASP A 74 -8.09 32.19 -16.94
CA ASP A 74 -7.29 31.22 -16.21
C ASP A 74 -6.54 30.28 -17.16
N ARG A 75 -5.28 30.02 -16.85
CA ARG A 75 -4.43 29.08 -17.54
C ARG A 75 -4.40 27.76 -16.78
N ALA A 76 -4.25 26.65 -17.48
CA ALA A 76 -4.12 25.34 -16.86
C ALA A 76 -2.78 24.67 -17.19
N LEU A 77 -2.12 24.14 -16.18
CA LEU A 77 -1.10 23.12 -16.33
C LEU A 77 -1.84 21.78 -16.53
N VAL A 78 -1.65 21.18 -17.69
CA VAL A 78 -2.21 19.90 -18.06
C VAL A 78 -1.11 18.85 -18.01
N VAL A 79 -1.27 17.86 -17.17
CA VAL A 79 -0.31 16.76 -17.00
C VAL A 79 -0.95 15.48 -17.51
N THR A 80 -0.31 14.86 -18.50
CA THR A 80 -0.75 13.58 -19.07
C THR A 80 0.11 12.44 -18.52
N LEU A 81 -0.54 11.48 -17.92
CA LEU A 81 0.06 10.29 -17.33
C LEU A 81 -0.22 9.07 -18.22
N LEU A 82 0.81 8.26 -18.45
CA LEU A 82 0.70 7.00 -19.14
C LEU A 82 0.87 5.85 -18.13
N LYS A 83 -0.20 5.14 -17.88
CA LYS A 83 -0.24 4.05 -16.91
C LYS A 83 0.59 2.86 -17.36
N LEU A 84 1.24 2.19 -16.44
CA LEU A 84 1.95 0.95 -16.72
C LEU A 84 0.97 -0.18 -17.09
N SER A 85 -0.20 -0.20 -16.46
CA SER A 85 -1.29 -1.14 -16.73
C SER A 85 -2.46 -0.42 -17.44
N PRO A 86 -2.54 -0.44 -18.79
CA PRO A 86 -3.54 0.34 -19.54
C PRO A 86 -5.01 -0.05 -19.24
N ALA A 87 -5.26 -1.27 -18.80
CA ALA A 87 -6.60 -1.74 -18.48
C ALA A 87 -7.11 -1.29 -17.11
N GLU A 88 -6.21 -0.78 -16.26
CA GLU A 88 -6.54 -0.35 -14.91
C GLU A 88 -7.28 0.99 -14.94
N GLN A 89 -8.40 1.06 -14.25
CA GLN A 89 -9.19 2.29 -14.08
C GLN A 89 -8.78 2.98 -12.79
N TRP A 90 -8.51 4.28 -12.85
CA TRP A 90 -8.15 5.08 -11.69
C TRP A 90 -9.31 6.01 -11.34
N GLU A 91 -9.95 5.77 -10.21
CA GLU A 91 -11.02 6.65 -9.72
C GLU A 91 -10.46 8.00 -9.26
N ASN A 92 -9.27 7.99 -8.67
CA ASN A 92 -8.56 9.18 -8.19
C ASN A 92 -7.14 9.23 -8.76
N LEU A 93 -6.59 10.44 -8.90
CA LEU A 93 -5.22 10.66 -9.35
C LEU A 93 -4.21 10.14 -8.32
N PHE A 94 -4.36 10.57 -7.08
CA PHE A 94 -3.53 10.14 -5.97
C PHE A 94 -4.27 9.11 -5.14
N GLU A 95 -3.51 8.27 -4.45
CA GLU A 95 -4.11 7.58 -3.31
C GLU A 95 -4.77 8.63 -2.42
N GLU A 96 -6.00 8.37 -2.01
CA GLU A 96 -6.66 9.23 -1.03
C GLU A 96 -5.69 9.39 0.15
N GLU A 97 -5.47 10.63 0.60
CA GLU A 97 -4.73 10.86 1.84
C GLU A 97 -5.35 9.95 2.89
N LEU A 98 -4.58 8.96 3.32
CA LEU A 98 -5.04 8.04 4.35
C LEU A 98 -5.54 8.87 5.52
N PRO A 99 -6.77 8.65 5.99
CA PRO A 99 -7.40 9.52 6.95
C PRO A 99 -6.61 9.52 8.26
N GLY A 100 -5.86 10.59 8.49
CA GLY A 100 -5.17 10.87 9.74
C GLY A 100 -3.78 10.26 9.89
N GLU A 101 -3.08 10.71 10.91
CA GLU A 101 -1.82 10.12 11.37
C GLU A 101 -2.10 8.76 12.02
N ALA A 102 -1.34 7.72 11.62
CA ALA A 102 -1.54 6.37 12.15
C ALA A 102 -1.34 6.32 13.67
N ASP A 103 -2.29 5.75 14.42
CA ASP A 103 -2.13 5.50 15.85
C ASP A 103 -1.26 4.25 16.09
N LEU A 104 0.04 4.46 16.15
CA LEU A 104 1.03 3.41 16.38
C LEU A 104 1.17 3.03 17.87
N THR A 105 0.15 3.26 18.68
CA THR A 105 0.13 2.84 20.09
C THR A 105 0.09 1.32 20.18
N VAL A 106 1.11 0.73 20.81
CA VAL A 106 1.14 -0.71 21.08
C VAL A 106 0.13 -1.05 22.18
N THR A 107 -0.91 -1.78 21.84
CA THR A 107 -1.98 -2.21 22.75
C THR A 107 -1.80 -3.64 23.28
N ALA A 108 -1.09 -4.47 22.52
CA ALA A 108 -0.78 -5.85 22.91
C ALA A 108 0.62 -6.25 22.41
N ARG A 109 1.19 -7.30 22.99
CA ARG A 109 2.44 -7.90 22.53
C ARG A 109 2.26 -9.40 22.37
N THR A 110 2.80 -9.92 21.26
CA THR A 110 2.91 -11.35 20.98
C THR A 110 4.36 -11.70 20.66
N PHE A 111 4.69 -12.98 20.59
CA PHE A 111 6.04 -13.40 20.21
C PHE A 111 6.03 -14.70 19.43
N PHE A 112 7.10 -14.89 18.67
CA PHE A 112 7.48 -16.18 18.11
C PHE A 112 8.82 -16.65 18.66
N ASP A 113 8.92 -17.91 19.03
CA ASP A 113 10.18 -18.60 19.18
C ASP A 113 10.53 -19.25 17.86
N VAL A 114 11.58 -18.75 17.23
CA VAL A 114 11.97 -19.11 15.86
C VAL A 114 13.10 -20.12 15.87
N SER A 115 13.03 -21.12 14.99
CA SER A 115 14.13 -22.05 14.72
C SER A 115 14.56 -21.98 13.24
N VAL A 116 15.83 -22.27 12.98
CA VAL A 116 16.39 -22.40 11.62
C VAL A 116 16.99 -23.78 11.49
N SER A 117 16.50 -24.57 10.55
CA SER A 117 16.94 -25.98 10.35
C SER A 117 16.82 -26.83 11.63
N GLY A 118 15.81 -26.56 12.48
CA GLY A 118 15.57 -27.25 13.73
C GLY A 118 16.32 -26.70 14.95
N GLU A 119 17.28 -25.80 14.75
CA GLU A 119 18.05 -25.19 15.83
C GLU A 119 17.38 -23.87 16.29
N PRO A 120 17.25 -23.61 17.60
CA PRO A 120 16.69 -22.37 18.11
C PRO A 120 17.46 -21.14 17.61
N ALA A 121 16.77 -20.20 16.95
CA ALA A 121 17.36 -18.96 16.47
C ALA A 121 17.07 -17.76 17.39
N GLY A 122 16.02 -17.85 18.23
CA GLY A 122 15.68 -16.83 19.21
C GLY A 122 14.22 -16.42 19.18
N ARG A 123 13.90 -15.39 19.97
CA ARG A 123 12.54 -14.85 20.12
C ARG A 123 12.38 -13.53 19.39
N VAL A 124 11.34 -13.43 18.57
CA VAL A 124 10.88 -12.19 17.95
C VAL A 124 9.64 -11.72 18.70
N VAL A 125 9.62 -10.48 19.17
CA VAL A 125 8.47 -9.89 19.87
C VAL A 125 7.82 -8.84 18.97
N PHE A 126 6.51 -8.92 18.83
CA PHE A 126 5.69 -8.00 18.05
C PHE A 126 4.90 -7.07 18.98
N GLY A 127 4.88 -5.78 18.66
CA GLY A 127 3.94 -4.82 19.20
C GLY A 127 2.79 -4.64 18.23
N LEU A 128 1.55 -4.83 18.68
CA LEU A 128 0.35 -4.75 17.85
C LEU A 128 -0.33 -3.38 18.01
N TYR A 129 -0.69 -2.75 16.91
CA TYR A 129 -1.34 -1.42 16.87
C TYR A 129 -2.87 -1.56 16.89
N GLY A 130 -3.40 -2.14 17.98
CA GLY A 130 -4.81 -2.51 18.06
C GLY A 130 -5.80 -1.34 18.16
N ARG A 131 -5.35 -0.09 18.19
CA ARG A 131 -6.22 1.06 17.98
C ARG A 131 -6.39 1.38 16.49
N GLN A 132 -5.35 1.14 15.70
CA GLN A 132 -5.36 1.37 14.26
C GLN A 132 -6.11 0.25 13.52
N THR A 133 -5.78 -1.02 13.84
CA THR A 133 -6.34 -2.20 13.20
C THR A 133 -6.78 -3.25 14.24
N PRO A 134 -7.89 -3.01 14.96
CA PRO A 134 -8.29 -3.86 16.09
C PRO A 134 -8.59 -5.31 15.70
N ARG A 135 -9.29 -5.56 14.59
CA ARG A 135 -9.64 -6.92 14.13
C ARG A 135 -8.39 -7.66 13.66
N THR A 136 -7.54 -7.02 12.88
CA THR A 136 -6.28 -7.58 12.39
C THR A 136 -5.36 -7.95 13.55
N CYS A 137 -5.23 -7.08 14.55
CA CYS A 137 -4.44 -7.36 15.74
C CYS A 137 -5.01 -8.50 16.56
N GLU A 138 -6.33 -8.60 16.70
CA GLU A 138 -6.97 -9.70 17.41
C GLU A 138 -6.81 -11.02 16.66
N ASN A 139 -6.97 -11.03 15.35
CA ASN A 139 -6.69 -12.20 14.51
C ASN A 139 -5.25 -12.70 14.75
N PHE A 140 -4.26 -11.83 14.59
CA PHE A 140 -2.86 -12.20 14.78
C PHE A 140 -2.56 -12.68 16.20
N ARG A 141 -3.14 -12.03 17.21
CA ARG A 141 -2.99 -12.41 18.62
C ARG A 141 -3.54 -13.80 18.90
N CYS A 142 -4.75 -14.09 18.46
CA CYS A 142 -5.39 -15.39 18.63
C CYS A 142 -4.63 -16.51 17.90
N LEU A 143 -4.14 -16.22 16.68
CA LEU A 143 -3.32 -17.18 15.94
C LEU A 143 -1.94 -17.43 16.61
N CYS A 144 -1.42 -16.47 17.36
CA CYS A 144 -0.22 -16.69 18.18
C CYS A 144 -0.47 -17.61 19.39
N THR A 145 -1.66 -17.58 19.98
CA THR A 145 -2.01 -18.37 21.18
C THR A 145 -2.69 -19.69 20.88
N GLY A 146 -3.31 -19.82 19.69
CA GLY A 146 -4.11 -20.97 19.31
C GLY A 146 -5.46 -21.06 20.05
N GLU A 147 -5.84 -20.03 20.81
CA GLU A 147 -7.06 -20.06 21.65
C GLU A 147 -8.37 -20.09 20.86
N ALA A 148 -8.33 -19.71 19.58
CA ALA A 148 -9.49 -19.76 18.70
C ALA A 148 -9.89 -21.18 18.27
N GLY A 149 -9.02 -22.16 18.55
CA GLY A 149 -9.30 -23.58 18.25
C GLY A 149 -9.16 -23.92 16.77
N GLU A 150 -10.20 -24.45 16.15
CA GLU A 150 -10.21 -24.87 14.75
C GLU A 150 -11.10 -23.94 13.92
N GLY A 151 -10.66 -23.66 12.68
CA GLY A 151 -11.46 -22.95 11.68
C GLY A 151 -12.53 -23.84 11.02
N ASP A 152 -13.30 -23.26 10.12
CA ASP A 152 -14.44 -23.94 9.44
C ASP A 152 -14.01 -25.21 8.69
N ALA A 153 -12.78 -25.27 8.19
CA ALA A 153 -12.21 -26.43 7.52
C ALA A 153 -11.59 -27.47 8.47
N GLY A 154 -11.70 -27.29 9.80
CA GLY A 154 -11.05 -28.15 10.79
C GLY A 154 -9.53 -27.97 10.90
N THR A 155 -9.01 -26.87 10.40
CA THR A 155 -7.59 -26.51 10.51
C THR A 155 -7.36 -25.76 11.82
N ALA A 156 -6.30 -26.13 12.57
CA ALA A 156 -5.94 -25.42 13.79
C ALA A 156 -5.59 -23.96 13.48
N LEU A 157 -6.27 -23.02 14.12
CA LEU A 157 -6.03 -21.58 14.01
C LEU A 157 -4.85 -21.18 14.91
N HIS A 158 -3.65 -21.63 14.54
CA HIS A 158 -2.44 -21.46 15.35
C HIS A 158 -1.19 -21.38 14.48
N TYR A 159 -0.29 -20.45 14.81
CA TYR A 159 0.99 -20.32 14.11
C TYR A 159 2.07 -21.31 14.56
N GLU A 160 1.84 -22.10 15.61
CA GLU A 160 2.81 -23.10 16.05
C GLU A 160 3.16 -24.08 14.94
N GLY A 161 4.45 -24.25 14.66
CA GLY A 161 4.93 -25.13 13.59
C GLY A 161 4.81 -24.55 12.18
N CYS A 162 4.25 -23.34 12.02
CA CYS A 162 4.11 -22.71 10.73
C CYS A 162 5.48 -22.19 10.22
N ALA A 163 5.77 -22.42 8.95
CA ALA A 163 7.02 -22.01 8.33
C ALA A 163 6.96 -20.61 7.71
N PHE A 164 8.12 -19.94 7.63
CA PHE A 164 8.33 -18.85 6.70
C PHE A 164 8.56 -19.44 5.31
N HIS A 165 7.52 -19.53 4.51
CA HIS A 165 7.55 -20.19 3.20
C HIS A 165 8.15 -19.32 2.09
N ARG A 166 8.28 -18.00 2.30
CA ARG A 166 8.87 -17.06 1.34
C ARG A 166 9.80 -16.09 2.08
N VAL A 167 11.07 -16.05 1.67
CA VAL A 167 12.07 -15.14 2.26
C VAL A 167 12.81 -14.45 1.11
N ILE A 168 12.71 -13.12 1.05
CA ILE A 168 13.37 -12.31 0.03
C ILE A 168 14.37 -11.36 0.74
N PRO A 169 15.67 -11.54 0.52
CA PRO A 169 16.67 -10.66 1.10
C PRO A 169 16.47 -9.19 0.69
N GLY A 170 16.58 -8.29 1.66
CA GLY A 170 16.39 -6.85 1.42
C GLY A 170 14.95 -6.42 1.15
N PHE A 171 13.97 -7.30 1.37
CA PHE A 171 12.54 -7.01 1.24
C PHE A 171 11.77 -7.50 2.47
N MET A 172 11.42 -8.78 2.55
CA MET A 172 10.59 -9.30 3.64
C MET A 172 10.75 -10.81 3.87
N CYS A 173 10.24 -11.30 5.01
CA CYS A 173 10.00 -12.71 5.30
C CYS A 173 8.50 -12.92 5.46
N GLN A 174 7.89 -13.81 4.68
CA GLN A 174 6.46 -14.12 4.70
C GLN A 174 6.22 -15.52 5.27
N GLY A 175 5.21 -15.63 6.11
CA GLY A 175 4.78 -16.87 6.75
C GLY A 175 3.29 -16.84 7.07
N GLY A 176 2.84 -17.74 7.95
CA GLY A 176 1.47 -17.74 8.45
C GLY A 176 0.45 -18.47 7.58
N ASP A 177 0.88 -19.24 6.58
CA ASP A 177 0.00 -20.18 5.90
C ASP A 177 -0.20 -21.42 6.80
N ILE A 178 -1.19 -21.34 7.70
CA ILE A 178 -1.53 -22.40 8.66
C ILE A 178 -2.25 -23.59 8.05
N THR A 179 -2.72 -23.49 6.80
CA THR A 179 -3.53 -24.53 6.14
C THR A 179 -2.71 -25.39 5.21
N ARG A 180 -1.84 -24.81 4.37
CA ARG A 180 -1.07 -25.51 3.33
C ARG A 180 0.43 -25.39 3.49
N GLY A 181 0.92 -24.30 4.09
CA GLY A 181 2.34 -24.06 4.34
C GLY A 181 3.14 -23.67 3.09
N ASP A 182 2.52 -23.45 1.95
CA ASP A 182 3.15 -23.13 0.66
C ASP A 182 2.85 -21.71 0.16
N GLY A 183 2.05 -20.94 0.91
CA GLY A 183 1.64 -19.58 0.59
C GLY A 183 0.33 -19.47 -0.18
N THR A 184 -0.36 -20.57 -0.45
CA THR A 184 -1.63 -20.59 -1.18
C THR A 184 -2.86 -20.71 -0.27
N GLY A 185 -2.65 -20.89 1.03
CA GLY A 185 -3.70 -21.08 2.02
C GLY A 185 -3.75 -19.97 3.07
N GLY A 186 -4.32 -20.30 4.22
CA GLY A 186 -4.49 -19.43 5.39
C GLY A 186 -5.95 -19.17 5.70
N ASP A 187 -6.31 -19.25 6.99
CA ASP A 187 -7.63 -18.94 7.52
C ASP A 187 -7.52 -17.90 8.62
N SER A 188 -8.56 -17.09 8.82
CA SER A 188 -8.64 -16.15 9.95
C SER A 188 -9.56 -16.68 11.04
N ILE A 189 -9.51 -16.03 12.22
CA ILE A 189 -10.48 -16.34 13.31
C ILE A 189 -11.91 -15.87 12.98
N PHE A 190 -12.09 -15.13 11.90
CA PHE A 190 -13.37 -14.60 11.45
C PHE A 190 -13.97 -15.40 10.27
N GLY A 191 -13.31 -16.48 9.86
CA GLY A 191 -13.61 -17.29 8.68
C GLY A 191 -12.45 -17.29 7.70
N GLU A 192 -12.69 -17.73 6.45
CA GLU A 192 -11.62 -17.84 5.44
C GLU A 192 -10.90 -16.53 5.19
N ARG A 193 -11.64 -15.40 5.11
CA ARG A 193 -11.12 -14.07 4.81
C ARG A 193 -11.83 -13.00 5.65
N PHE A 194 -11.17 -11.83 5.81
CA PHE A 194 -11.76 -10.64 6.39
C PHE A 194 -11.26 -9.38 5.69
N GLU A 195 -12.01 -8.31 5.85
CA GLU A 195 -11.83 -7.03 5.16
C GLU A 195 -10.55 -6.33 5.63
N ASP A 196 -10.03 -5.44 4.78
CA ASP A 196 -9.00 -4.48 5.13
C ASP A 196 -9.55 -3.48 6.15
N GLU A 197 -8.72 -3.05 7.12
CA GLU A 197 -9.15 -2.12 8.14
C GLU A 197 -8.60 -0.71 7.92
N ASP A 198 -7.29 -0.62 7.61
CA ASP A 198 -6.63 0.68 7.50
C ASP A 198 -5.25 0.56 6.84
N PHE A 199 -4.85 1.59 6.09
CA PHE A 199 -3.57 1.69 5.39
C PHE A 199 -2.74 2.90 5.81
N ALA A 200 -3.09 3.63 6.88
CA ALA A 200 -2.34 4.79 7.36
C ALA A 200 -0.93 4.44 7.84
N ALA A 201 -0.72 3.22 8.36
CA ALA A 201 0.60 2.74 8.76
C ALA A 201 1.41 2.27 7.56
N ARG A 202 2.45 3.03 7.18
CA ARG A 202 3.29 2.75 6.02
C ARG A 202 4.41 1.75 6.33
N HIS A 203 4.88 1.03 5.28
CA HIS A 203 6.03 0.11 5.37
C HIS A 203 7.37 0.85 5.19
N ASP A 204 7.61 1.89 5.97
CA ASP A 204 8.69 2.86 5.86
C ASP A 204 10.03 2.40 6.45
N ARG A 205 10.07 1.25 7.14
CA ARG A 205 11.24 0.73 7.83
C ARG A 205 11.24 -0.79 7.93
N ARG A 206 12.38 -1.34 8.32
CA ARG A 206 12.52 -2.75 8.68
C ARG A 206 11.81 -3.07 10.00
N GLY A 207 11.37 -4.31 10.16
CA GLY A 207 10.81 -4.84 11.40
C GLY A 207 9.31 -4.53 11.57
N LEU A 208 8.62 -4.13 10.51
CA LEU A 208 7.17 -4.01 10.51
C LEU A 208 6.52 -5.35 10.21
N LEU A 209 5.47 -5.66 10.96
CA LEU A 209 4.59 -6.80 10.75
C LEU A 209 3.34 -6.31 10.01
N SER A 210 2.97 -6.97 8.93
CA SER A 210 1.78 -6.67 8.15
C SER A 210 1.12 -7.94 7.65
N MET A 211 -0.19 -7.87 7.38
CA MET A 211 -0.91 -9.00 6.77
C MET A 211 -0.59 -9.08 5.28
N ALA A 212 -0.40 -10.30 4.80
CA ALA A 212 -0.33 -10.60 3.38
C ALA A 212 -1.72 -11.00 2.89
N ASN A 213 -2.13 -10.48 1.74
CA ASN A 213 -3.42 -10.77 1.11
C ASN A 213 -3.26 -11.06 -0.39
N ALA A 214 -4.33 -11.43 -1.06
CA ALA A 214 -4.40 -11.70 -2.50
C ALA A 214 -5.25 -10.64 -3.26
N GLY A 215 -5.32 -9.43 -2.73
CA GLY A 215 -6.12 -8.31 -3.22
C GLY A 215 -7.02 -7.75 -2.12
N PRO A 216 -7.81 -6.71 -2.37
CA PRO A 216 -8.65 -6.05 -1.38
C PRO A 216 -9.54 -7.04 -0.62
N ASP A 217 -9.66 -6.85 0.71
CA ASP A 217 -10.55 -7.60 1.60
C ASP A 217 -10.31 -9.12 1.62
N THR A 218 -9.04 -9.54 1.44
CA THR A 218 -8.69 -10.97 1.41
C THR A 218 -7.70 -11.37 2.52
N ASN A 219 -7.69 -10.68 3.64
CA ASN A 219 -6.83 -11.00 4.77
C ASN A 219 -7.22 -12.36 5.38
N GLY A 220 -6.21 -13.17 5.67
CA GLY A 220 -6.37 -14.47 6.34
C GLY A 220 -5.44 -14.59 7.53
N SER A 221 -4.58 -15.62 7.53
CA SER A 221 -3.53 -15.80 8.54
C SER A 221 -2.14 -15.39 8.06
N GLN A 222 -1.92 -15.25 6.74
CA GLN A 222 -0.59 -14.97 6.23
C GLN A 222 -0.15 -13.55 6.61
N PHE A 223 1.12 -13.43 6.96
CA PHE A 223 1.76 -12.16 7.32
C PHE A 223 3.16 -12.08 6.70
N PHE A 224 3.70 -10.88 6.66
CA PHE A 224 5.11 -10.68 6.36
C PHE A 224 5.78 -9.74 7.38
N ILE A 225 7.11 -9.86 7.49
CA ILE A 225 7.94 -9.00 8.31
C ILE A 225 8.93 -8.31 7.39
N THR A 226 8.92 -6.98 7.35
CA THR A 226 9.83 -6.20 6.52
C THR A 226 11.28 -6.30 6.99
N THR A 227 12.22 -6.49 6.08
CA THR A 227 13.66 -6.48 6.36
C THR A 227 14.37 -5.22 5.83
N ALA A 228 13.64 -4.41 5.06
CA ALA A 228 14.01 -3.08 4.56
C ALA A 228 12.75 -2.22 4.45
N PRO A 229 12.85 -0.90 4.23
CA PRO A 229 11.71 -0.09 3.80
C PRO A 229 11.11 -0.67 2.52
N THR A 230 9.78 -0.85 2.51
CA THR A 230 9.03 -1.42 1.39
C THR A 230 7.81 -0.54 1.14
N PRO A 231 7.99 0.64 0.50
CA PRO A 231 6.92 1.62 0.33
C PRO A 231 5.76 1.13 -0.53
N HIS A 232 5.96 0.04 -1.26
CA HIS A 232 4.92 -0.61 -2.06
C HIS A 232 4.88 -2.10 -1.68
N PRO A 233 4.07 -2.52 -0.71
CA PRO A 233 3.75 -3.93 -0.57
C PRO A 233 2.93 -4.36 -1.80
N ASP A 234 3.24 -5.53 -2.32
CA ASP A 234 2.50 -6.17 -3.43
C ASP A 234 1.03 -6.42 -3.06
#